data_1fe3a85f6ef0c9c2bea8db5c9308d90e
#
_entry.id   1fe3a85f6ef0c9c2bea8db5c9308d90e
#
_cell.length_a   1.000
_cell.length_b   1.000
_cell.length_c   1.000
_cell.angle_alpha   90.00
_cell.angle_beta   90.00
_cell.angle_gamma   90.00
#
_symmetry.space_group_name_H-M   'P 1'
#
loop_
_entity.id
_entity.type
_entity.pdbx_description
1 polymer ?
#
loop_
_entity_poly.entity_id
_entity_poly.type
_entity_poly.pdbx_seq_one_letter_code
_entity_poly.pdbx_strand_id
1 'polypeptide(L)'
;MSILEICPYLEETFKIVGRSWNGLIINYLSRCEQHSAHFSDMKRDLKTITPRALSIKLTDLAEWGLVEKKIISTSPVSIIYELTNKGQALAEALVPIEKWAQSYIELEEPQQN
;
A
#
# COMPACT_ATOMS: atom_id res chain seq x y z
N MET A 1 6.76 37.04 16.44
CA MET A 1 6.03 36.11 15.56
C MET A 1 6.70 34.75 15.59
N SER A 2 5.98 33.73 16.01
CA SER A 2 6.55 32.39 16.01
C SER A 2 6.45 31.78 14.61
N ILE A 3 7.52 31.12 14.20
CA ILE A 3 7.56 30.41 12.93
C ILE A 3 7.15 28.97 13.20
N LEU A 4 6.12 28.49 12.47
CA LEU A 4 5.70 27.10 12.53
C LEU A 4 6.58 26.26 11.64
N GLU A 5 7.15 25.23 12.21
CA GLU A 5 7.96 24.28 11.45
C GLU A 5 7.12 23.09 11.03
N ILE A 6 7.38 22.61 9.81
CA ILE A 6 6.77 21.38 9.32
C ILE A 6 7.48 20.21 9.99
N CYS A 7 6.70 19.25 10.49
CA CYS A 7 7.26 18.03 11.06
C CYS A 7 8.06 17.25 10.00
N PRO A 8 9.37 17.09 10.16
CA PRO A 8 10.16 16.39 9.13
C PRO A 8 9.79 14.92 8.99
N TYR A 9 9.32 14.28 10.05
CA TYR A 9 8.86 12.89 9.99
C TYR A 9 7.60 12.75 9.15
N LEU A 10 6.67 13.67 9.32
CA LEU A 10 5.43 13.67 8.56
C LEU A 10 5.69 14.02 7.10
N GLU A 11 6.60 14.95 6.85
CA GLU A 11 7.02 15.31 5.50
C GLU A 11 7.56 14.08 4.74
N GLU A 12 8.44 13.30 5.37
CA GLU A 12 8.95 12.07 4.77
C GLU A 12 7.83 11.03 4.57
N THR A 13 6.92 10.92 5.53
CA THR A 13 5.78 10.01 5.42
C THR A 13 4.93 10.32 4.20
N PHE A 14 4.65 11.60 3.94
CA PHE A 14 3.83 11.97 2.79
C PHE A 14 4.53 11.76 1.44
N LYS A 15 5.85 11.67 1.42
CA LYS A 15 6.56 11.25 0.21
C LYS A 15 6.25 9.81 -0.16
N ILE A 16 5.89 9.00 0.83
CA ILE A 16 5.50 7.61 0.62
C ILE A 16 4.00 7.51 0.35
N VAL A 17 3.18 7.88 1.32
CA VAL A 17 1.73 7.69 1.24
C VAL A 17 1.04 8.67 0.30
N GLY A 18 1.68 9.78 -0.03
CA GLY A 18 1.15 10.75 -0.98
C GLY A 18 1.29 10.32 -2.44
N ARG A 19 2.03 9.26 -2.73
CA ARG A 19 2.14 8.73 -4.09
C ARG A 19 1.02 7.75 -4.38
N SER A 20 0.57 7.75 -5.63
CA SER A 20 -0.51 6.86 -6.08
C SER A 20 -0.19 5.41 -5.73
N TRP A 21 -1.21 4.68 -5.32
CA TRP A 21 -1.19 3.25 -5.02
C TRP A 21 -0.48 2.83 -3.74
N ASN A 22 0.48 3.60 -3.22
CA ASN A 22 1.28 3.14 -2.09
C ASN A 22 0.43 2.81 -0.86
N GLY A 23 -0.41 3.74 -0.43
CA GLY A 23 -1.31 3.50 0.70
C GLY A 23 -2.29 2.37 0.45
N LEU A 24 -2.80 2.26 -0.79
CA LEU A 24 -3.73 1.20 -1.16
C LEU A 24 -3.08 -0.18 -1.12
N ILE A 25 -1.84 -0.29 -1.58
CA ILE A 25 -1.09 -1.56 -1.53
C ILE A 25 -0.84 -1.97 -0.08
N ILE A 26 -0.42 -1.04 0.77
CA ILE A 26 -0.20 -1.30 2.20
C ILE A 26 -1.51 -1.76 2.87
N ASN A 27 -2.60 -1.07 2.62
CA ASN A 27 -3.91 -1.46 3.15
C ASN A 27 -4.33 -2.85 2.64
N TYR A 28 -4.18 -3.09 1.34
CA TYR A 28 -4.52 -4.37 0.73
C TYR A 28 -3.77 -5.53 1.41
N LEU A 29 -2.46 -5.41 1.53
CA LEU A 29 -1.64 -6.45 2.15
C LEU A 29 -2.01 -6.67 3.62
N SER A 30 -2.36 -5.60 4.34
CA SER A 30 -2.76 -5.73 5.74
C SER A 30 -4.05 -6.55 5.91
N ARG A 31 -4.88 -6.61 4.89
CA ARG A 31 -6.13 -7.37 4.89
C ARG A 31 -5.97 -8.78 4.34
N CYS A 32 -4.85 -9.09 3.74
CA CYS A 32 -4.55 -10.42 3.24
C CYS A 32 -4.15 -11.35 4.37
N GLU A 33 -4.37 -12.63 4.16
CA GLU A 33 -3.91 -13.67 5.09
C GLU A 33 -2.40 -13.61 5.21
N GLN A 34 -1.90 -13.64 6.46
CA GLN A 34 -0.47 -13.52 6.78
C GLN A 34 0.19 -12.24 6.22
N HIS A 35 -0.62 -11.21 5.92
CA HIS A 35 -0.15 -9.93 5.39
C HIS A 35 0.72 -10.07 4.14
N SER A 36 0.37 -11.05 3.31
CA SER A 36 1.13 -11.35 2.09
C SER A 36 0.20 -11.69 0.93
N ALA A 37 0.70 -11.53 -0.28
CA ALA A 37 -0.04 -11.88 -1.49
C ALA A 37 0.93 -12.14 -2.64
N HIS A 38 0.50 -12.99 -3.55
CA HIS A 38 1.19 -13.17 -4.83
C HIS A 38 1.00 -11.96 -5.72
N PHE A 39 1.98 -11.68 -6.56
CA PHE A 39 1.89 -10.59 -7.52
C PHE A 39 0.63 -10.71 -8.39
N SER A 40 0.32 -11.92 -8.85
CA SER A 40 -0.86 -12.17 -9.69
C SER A 40 -2.17 -11.86 -8.97
N ASP A 41 -2.26 -12.17 -7.67
CA ASP A 41 -3.45 -11.86 -6.89
C ASP A 41 -3.61 -10.35 -6.71
N MET A 42 -2.50 -9.67 -6.45
CA MET A 42 -2.51 -8.20 -6.32
C MET A 42 -2.96 -7.54 -7.61
N LYS A 43 -2.45 -8.02 -8.74
CA LYS A 43 -2.83 -7.49 -10.06
C LYS A 43 -4.32 -7.68 -10.33
N ARG A 44 -4.86 -8.85 -9.97
CA ARG A 44 -6.28 -9.14 -10.11
C ARG A 44 -7.14 -8.22 -9.24
N ASP A 45 -6.77 -8.10 -7.97
CA ASP A 45 -7.60 -7.41 -6.98
C ASP A 45 -7.51 -5.89 -7.06
N LEU A 46 -6.35 -5.34 -7.44
CA LEU A 46 -6.16 -3.91 -7.62
C LEU A 46 -6.68 -3.40 -8.97
N LYS A 47 -7.11 -4.30 -9.83
CA LYS A 47 -7.83 -4.09 -11.11
C LYS A 47 -7.17 -3.13 -12.09
N THR A 48 -7.15 -1.83 -11.77
CA THR A 48 -6.75 -0.79 -12.74
C THR A 48 -5.25 -0.53 -12.78
N ILE A 49 -4.48 -1.03 -11.83
CA ILE A 49 -3.03 -0.85 -11.86
C ILE A 49 -2.40 -1.71 -12.96
N THR A 50 -1.46 -1.14 -13.71
CA THR A 50 -0.73 -1.93 -14.71
C THR A 50 0.30 -2.82 -14.02
N PRO A 51 0.70 -3.96 -14.64
CA PRO A 51 1.76 -4.79 -14.07
C PRO A 51 3.06 -4.03 -13.85
N ARG A 52 3.41 -3.14 -14.78
CA ARG A 52 4.61 -2.31 -14.66
C ARG A 52 4.52 -1.37 -13.47
N ALA A 53 3.40 -0.67 -13.32
CA ALA A 53 3.20 0.24 -12.20
C ALA A 53 3.24 -0.50 -10.87
N LEU A 54 2.58 -1.66 -10.78
CA LEU A 54 2.59 -2.47 -9.56
C LEU A 54 4.02 -2.90 -9.21
N SER A 55 4.79 -3.36 -10.19
CA SER A 55 6.18 -3.75 -9.97
C SER A 55 7.03 -2.59 -9.44
N ILE A 56 6.88 -1.40 -10.03
CA ILE A 56 7.61 -0.20 -9.61
C ILE A 56 7.23 0.17 -8.17
N LYS A 57 5.93 0.18 -7.84
CA LYS A 57 5.46 0.54 -6.51
C LYS A 57 5.96 -0.45 -5.45
N LEU A 58 5.91 -1.75 -5.75
CA LEU A 58 6.41 -2.76 -4.83
C LEU A 58 7.91 -2.64 -4.61
N THR A 59 8.68 -2.31 -5.64
CA THR A 59 10.11 -2.06 -5.52
C THR A 59 10.36 -0.86 -4.60
N ASP A 60 9.65 0.23 -4.79
CA ASP A 60 9.76 1.42 -3.95
C ASP A 60 9.42 1.10 -2.50
N LEU A 61 8.31 0.39 -2.27
CA LEU A 61 7.88 0.02 -0.92
C LEU A 61 8.90 -0.90 -0.24
N ALA A 62 9.55 -1.78 -1.01
CA ALA A 62 10.61 -2.64 -0.48
C ALA A 62 11.84 -1.83 -0.10
N GLU A 63 12.22 -0.83 -0.89
CA GLU A 63 13.34 0.05 -0.57
C GLU A 63 13.09 0.84 0.72
N TRP A 64 11.86 1.23 0.99
CA TRP A 64 11.49 1.89 2.23
C TRP A 64 11.32 0.93 3.40
N GLY A 65 11.50 -0.37 3.17
CA GLY A 65 11.39 -1.38 4.22
C GLY A 65 9.96 -1.69 4.66
N LEU A 66 8.98 -1.40 3.83
CA LEU A 66 7.57 -1.60 4.16
C LEU A 66 7.05 -2.96 3.69
N VAL A 67 7.62 -3.49 2.63
CA VAL A 67 7.32 -4.84 2.14
C VAL A 67 8.61 -5.61 1.90
N GLU A 68 8.49 -6.92 1.87
CA GLU A 68 9.59 -7.83 1.57
C GLU A 68 9.15 -8.76 0.45
N LYS A 69 9.97 -8.86 -0.57
CA LYS A 69 9.74 -9.77 -1.69
C LYS A 69 10.32 -11.13 -1.33
N LYS A 70 9.52 -12.18 -1.45
CA LYS A 70 9.94 -13.55 -1.18
C LYS A 70 9.70 -14.43 -2.37
N ILE A 71 10.72 -15.19 -2.76
CA ILE A 71 10.61 -16.19 -3.82
C ILE A 71 10.28 -17.51 -3.13
N ILE A 72 9.07 -18.03 -3.39
CA ILE A 72 8.60 -19.26 -2.73
C ILE A 72 9.00 -20.50 -3.54
N SER A 73 9.02 -20.37 -4.86
CA SER A 73 9.33 -21.47 -5.76
C SER A 73 10.04 -20.93 -7.00
N THR A 74 10.95 -21.71 -7.54
CA THR A 74 11.68 -21.35 -8.76
C THR A 74 11.24 -22.15 -9.97
N SER A 75 10.41 -23.20 -9.80
CA SER A 75 9.96 -24.04 -10.90
C SER A 75 8.50 -24.50 -10.66
N PRO A 76 7.50 -23.74 -11.12
CA PRO A 76 7.59 -22.41 -11.73
C PRO A 76 7.92 -21.32 -10.70
N VAL A 77 8.35 -20.16 -11.18
CA VAL A 77 8.64 -19.03 -10.30
C VAL A 77 7.36 -18.56 -9.62
N SER A 78 7.41 -18.48 -8.30
CA SER A 78 6.30 -17.99 -7.48
C SER A 78 6.86 -16.95 -6.50
N ILE A 79 6.31 -15.75 -6.57
CA ILE A 79 6.78 -14.60 -5.77
C ILE A 79 5.62 -14.06 -4.96
N ILE A 80 5.87 -13.85 -3.66
CA ILE A 80 4.94 -13.13 -2.80
C ILE A 80 5.59 -11.85 -2.29
N TYR A 81 4.74 -10.93 -1.88
CA TYR A 81 5.13 -9.70 -1.17
C TYR A 81 4.44 -9.71 0.18
N GLU A 82 5.19 -9.45 1.22
CA GLU A 82 4.70 -9.50 2.59
C GLU A 82 5.01 -8.20 3.31
N LEU A 83 4.07 -7.70 4.11
CA LEU A 83 4.34 -6.53 4.94
C LEU A 83 5.39 -6.86 5.99
N THR A 84 6.36 -5.96 6.14
CA THR A 84 7.28 -6.00 7.28
C THR A 84 6.57 -5.48 8.54
N ASN A 85 7.20 -5.57 9.70
CA ASN A 85 6.67 -4.96 10.92
C ASN A 85 6.46 -3.46 10.74
N LYS A 86 7.37 -2.79 10.05
CA LYS A 86 7.25 -1.36 9.72
C LYS A 86 6.03 -1.11 8.82
N GLY A 87 5.82 -1.97 7.82
CA GLY A 87 4.66 -1.89 6.93
C GLY A 87 3.35 -2.12 7.66
N GLN A 88 3.31 -3.09 8.58
CA GLN A 88 2.13 -3.34 9.40
C GLN A 88 1.81 -2.15 10.29
N ALA A 89 2.82 -1.52 10.88
CA ALA A 89 2.64 -0.33 11.70
C ALA A 89 2.06 0.82 10.88
N LEU A 90 2.54 1.00 9.63
CA LEU A 90 1.99 2.01 8.74
C LEU A 90 0.53 1.70 8.39
N ALA A 91 0.21 0.44 8.11
CA ALA A 91 -1.17 0.03 7.82
C ALA A 91 -2.10 0.38 8.99
N GLU A 92 -1.67 0.14 10.22
CA GLU A 92 -2.44 0.50 11.42
C GLU A 92 -2.63 2.01 11.53
N ALA A 93 -1.61 2.79 11.20
CA ALA A 93 -1.70 4.26 11.21
C ALA A 93 -2.68 4.79 10.16
N LEU A 94 -2.90 4.06 9.08
CA LEU A 94 -3.85 4.44 8.03
C LEU A 94 -5.30 4.16 8.41
N VAL A 95 -5.57 3.34 9.43
CA VAL A 95 -6.94 3.00 9.83
C VAL A 95 -7.77 4.22 10.21
N PRO A 96 -7.28 5.16 11.03
CA PRO A 96 -8.04 6.38 11.31
C PRO A 96 -8.32 7.22 10.07
N ILE A 97 -7.40 7.22 9.10
CA ILE A 97 -7.60 7.93 7.82
C ILE A 97 -8.73 7.27 7.03
N GLU A 98 -8.77 5.95 6.99
CA GLU A 98 -9.84 5.21 6.34
C GLU A 98 -11.21 5.52 6.99
N LYS A 99 -11.26 5.58 8.31
CA LYS A 99 -12.48 5.95 9.04
C LYS A 99 -12.93 7.36 8.72
N TRP A 100 -12.00 8.30 8.67
CA TRP A 100 -12.28 9.67 8.27
C TRP A 100 -12.88 9.70 6.87
N ALA A 101 -12.27 8.95 5.95
CA ALA A 101 -12.71 8.91 4.56
C ALA A 101 -14.12 8.33 4.44
N GLN A 102 -14.43 7.27 5.17
CA GLN A 102 -15.77 6.67 5.18
C GLN A 102 -16.83 7.65 5.67
N SER A 103 -16.47 8.56 6.58
CA SER A 103 -17.41 9.54 7.11
C SER A 103 -17.60 10.76 6.21
N TYR A 104 -16.60 11.13 5.44
CA TYR A 104 -16.59 12.42 4.73
C TYR A 104 -16.45 12.34 3.22
N ILE A 105 -15.98 11.23 2.67
CA ILE A 105 -15.83 11.09 1.22
C ILE A 105 -17.12 10.50 0.65
N GLU A 106 -17.74 11.22 -0.27
CA GLU A 106 -18.89 10.70 -1.01
C GLU A 106 -18.40 9.97 -2.25
N LEU A 107 -18.80 8.73 -2.41
CA LEU A 107 -18.49 7.95 -3.59
C LEU A 107 -19.66 8.00 -4.56
N GLU A 108 -19.36 8.11 -5.85
CA GLU A 108 -20.39 7.96 -6.86
C GLU A 108 -20.91 6.53 -6.85
N GLU A 109 -22.22 6.38 -6.87
CA GLU A 109 -22.82 5.05 -6.96
C GLU A 109 -22.45 4.41 -8.31
N PRO A 110 -22.07 3.12 -8.29
CA PRO A 110 -21.84 2.42 -9.55
C PRO A 110 -23.11 2.47 -10.40
N GLN A 111 -22.96 2.88 -11.64
CA GLN A 111 -24.09 2.86 -12.56
C GLN A 111 -24.46 1.42 -12.82
N GLN A 112 -25.72 1.09 -12.54
CA GLN A 112 -26.26 -0.21 -12.88
C GLN A 112 -26.72 -0.16 -14.35
N ASN A 113 -26.16 -1.04 -15.13
CA ASN A 113 -26.63 -1.24 -16.49
C ASN A 113 -27.62 -2.39 -16.54
#